data_e5c321451e56188d8acc903bdee4c1a7
#
_entry.id   e5c321451e56188d8acc903bdee4c1a7
#
_cell.length_a   1.000
_cell.length_b   1.000
_cell.length_c   1.000
_cell.angle_alpha   90.00
_cell.angle_beta   90.00
_cell.angle_gamma   90.00
#
_symmetry.space_group_name_H-M   'P 1'
#
loop_
_entity.id
_entity.type
_entity.pdbx_description
1 polymer ?
#
loop_
_entity_poly.entity_id
_entity_poly.type
_entity_poly.pdbx_seq_one_letter_code
_entity_poly.pdbx_strand_id
1 'polypeptide(L)'
;MSDFRVGTGFDAHAFADGVPLVLGGVAIASERGLAGHSDGDVIAHALIDALLGTAGLDDIGAMFPSDDPQWEGASSLDLLARAYDRIRELGFSLVNADVVLIGEQPRLAPYRLQMRAALAGALGVEEQQLAVRATTTDGLGFTLSLIHI
;
A
#
# COMPACT_ATOMS: atom_id res chain seq x y z
N MET A 1 -27.62 -9.33 12.19
CA MET A 1 -26.68 -8.29 12.64
C MET A 1 -25.42 -8.39 11.79
N SER A 2 -25.04 -7.34 11.10
CA SER A 2 -23.80 -7.34 10.33
C SER A 2 -22.63 -7.11 11.29
N ASP A 3 -21.62 -7.97 11.18
CA ASP A 3 -20.40 -7.82 11.96
C ASP A 3 -19.47 -6.84 11.23
N PHE A 4 -19.13 -5.75 11.90
CA PHE A 4 -18.05 -4.88 11.44
C PHE A 4 -16.71 -5.43 11.91
N ARG A 5 -15.74 -5.42 11.02
CA ARG A 5 -14.36 -5.78 11.34
C ARG A 5 -13.44 -4.62 10.96
N VAL A 6 -12.40 -4.45 11.74
CA VAL A 6 -11.35 -3.45 11.51
C VAL A 6 -10.05 -4.20 11.34
N GLY A 7 -9.31 -3.87 10.30
CA GLY A 7 -7.98 -4.39 10.05
C GLY A 7 -6.96 -3.27 10.06
N THR A 8 -5.74 -3.60 10.43
CA THR A 8 -4.58 -2.71 10.35
C THR A 8 -3.50 -3.37 9.51
N GLY A 9 -2.78 -2.56 8.75
CA GLY A 9 -1.62 -3.00 8.00
C GLY A 9 -0.49 -2.00 8.18
N PHE A 10 0.72 -2.52 8.25
CA PHE A 10 1.94 -1.74 8.34
C PHE A 10 2.95 -2.33 7.39
N ASP A 11 3.63 -1.49 6.64
CA ASP A 11 4.71 -1.89 5.77
C ASP A 11 5.82 -0.84 5.77
N ALA A 12 7.04 -1.27 5.54
CA ALA A 12 8.21 -0.40 5.47
C ALA A 12 9.18 -0.92 4.44
N HIS A 13 9.65 -0.04 3.58
CA HIS A 13 10.64 -0.35 2.55
C HIS A 13 11.80 0.64 2.62
N ALA A 14 13.01 0.15 2.40
CA ALA A 14 14.19 0.98 2.24
C ALA A 14 14.21 1.64 0.86
N PHE A 15 14.80 2.82 0.78
CA PHE A 15 15.09 3.45 -0.51
C PHE A 15 16.18 2.68 -1.28
N ALA A 16 16.04 2.66 -2.59
CA ALA A 16 17.01 2.09 -3.50
C ALA A 16 17.25 3.04 -4.68
N ASP A 17 18.53 3.20 -5.04
CA ASP A 17 18.90 4.04 -6.18
C ASP A 17 18.53 3.37 -7.50
N GLY A 18 18.11 4.19 -8.47
CA GLY A 18 17.78 3.72 -9.82
C GLY A 18 16.50 2.88 -9.91
N VAL A 19 15.73 2.80 -8.84
CA VAL A 19 14.44 2.09 -8.82
C VAL A 19 13.31 3.12 -8.98
N PRO A 20 12.31 2.87 -9.84
CA PRO A 20 11.15 3.74 -9.92
C PRO A 20 10.40 3.82 -8.59
N LEU A 21 9.93 5.01 -8.23
CA LEU A 21 9.10 5.20 -7.05
C LEU A 21 7.62 5.08 -7.43
N VAL A 22 6.96 4.09 -6.87
CA VAL A 22 5.52 3.88 -7.01
C VAL A 22 4.88 3.94 -5.64
N LEU A 23 3.90 4.80 -5.46
CA LEU A 23 3.14 4.94 -4.21
C LEU A 23 1.65 5.06 -4.53
N GLY A 24 0.82 4.25 -3.90
CA GLY A 24 -0.61 4.23 -4.15
C GLY A 24 -0.96 3.99 -5.63
N GLY A 25 -0.15 3.21 -6.34
CA GLY A 25 -0.30 2.92 -7.74
C GLY A 25 0.15 4.05 -8.69
N VAL A 26 0.73 5.11 -8.17
CA VAL A 26 1.14 6.28 -8.96
C VAL A 26 2.67 6.34 -9.04
N ALA A 27 3.18 6.48 -10.26
CA ALA A 27 4.60 6.74 -10.49
C ALA A 27 4.94 8.17 -10.07
N ILE A 28 5.89 8.32 -9.17
CA ILE A 28 6.30 9.60 -8.60
C ILE A 28 7.71 9.92 -9.08
N ALA A 29 7.91 11.14 -9.55
CA ALA A 29 9.22 11.60 -9.97
C ALA A 29 10.19 11.65 -8.77
N SER A 30 11.19 10.78 -8.79
CA SER A 30 12.20 10.67 -7.75
C SER A 30 13.45 9.98 -8.31
N GLU A 31 14.62 10.35 -7.81
CA GLU A 31 15.87 9.67 -8.14
C GLU A 31 15.98 8.29 -7.50
N ARG A 32 15.22 8.06 -6.42
CA ARG A 32 15.20 6.80 -5.70
C ARG A 32 13.77 6.29 -5.57
N GLY A 33 13.60 5.00 -5.66
CA GLY A 33 12.36 4.30 -5.34
C GLY A 33 12.50 3.47 -4.08
N LEU A 34 11.55 2.58 -3.86
CA LEU A 34 11.53 1.67 -2.72
C LEU A 34 11.95 0.28 -3.17
N ALA A 35 12.84 -0.34 -2.41
CA ALA A 35 13.27 -1.70 -2.65
C ALA A 35 12.13 -2.68 -2.35
N GLY A 36 11.94 -3.68 -3.20
CA GLY A 36 10.91 -4.69 -3.00
C GLY A 36 10.90 -5.72 -4.13
N HIS A 37 10.25 -6.85 -3.90
CA HIS A 37 10.11 -7.92 -4.88
C HIS A 37 9.13 -7.52 -6.01
N SER A 38 8.04 -6.83 -5.66
CA SER A 38 7.07 -6.23 -6.58
C SER A 38 7.53 -4.84 -7.02
N ASP A 39 6.62 -3.91 -7.26
CA ASP A 39 6.94 -2.51 -7.55
C ASP A 39 7.32 -1.67 -6.30
N GLY A 40 7.33 -2.29 -5.11
CA GLY A 40 7.71 -1.63 -3.87
C GLY A 40 6.67 -0.66 -3.31
N ASP A 41 5.44 -0.68 -3.78
CA ASP A 41 4.37 0.23 -3.33
C ASP A 41 3.95 -0.08 -1.88
N VAL A 42 4.57 0.61 -0.94
CA VAL A 42 4.34 0.43 0.49
C VAL A 42 2.89 0.76 0.91
N ILE A 43 2.23 1.67 0.21
CA ILE A 43 0.83 2.04 0.47
C ILE A 43 -0.10 0.88 0.11
N ALA A 44 0.05 0.33 -1.08
CA ALA A 44 -0.75 -0.81 -1.51
C ALA A 44 -0.50 -2.04 -0.64
N HIS A 45 0.76 -2.30 -0.24
CA HIS A 45 1.11 -3.42 0.63
C HIS A 45 0.47 -3.31 2.01
N ALA A 46 0.49 -2.13 2.63
CA ALA A 46 -0.17 -1.92 3.92
C ALA A 46 -1.69 -2.11 3.83
N LEU A 47 -2.32 -1.67 2.74
CA LEU A 47 -3.74 -1.91 2.50
C LEU A 47 -4.05 -3.40 2.34
N ILE A 48 -3.23 -4.14 1.61
CA ILE A 48 -3.38 -5.59 1.47
C ILE A 48 -3.36 -6.26 2.83
N ASP A 49 -2.38 -5.97 3.67
CA ASP A 49 -2.28 -6.55 5.00
C ASP A 49 -3.47 -6.19 5.89
N ALA A 50 -3.95 -4.95 5.82
CA ALA A 50 -5.15 -4.54 6.55
C ALA A 50 -6.39 -5.34 6.13
N LEU A 51 -6.59 -5.53 4.82
CA LEU A 51 -7.70 -6.30 4.27
C LEU A 51 -7.63 -7.77 4.69
N LEU A 52 -6.47 -8.39 4.51
CA LEU A 52 -6.27 -9.81 4.84
C LEU A 52 -6.48 -10.05 6.34
N GLY A 53 -5.92 -9.18 7.18
CA GLY A 53 -6.08 -9.26 8.63
C GLY A 53 -7.53 -9.11 9.10
N THR A 54 -8.31 -8.26 8.44
CA THR A 54 -9.74 -8.10 8.71
C THR A 54 -10.50 -9.43 8.56
N ALA A 55 -10.13 -10.22 7.58
CA ALA A 55 -10.78 -11.51 7.32
C ALA A 55 -10.14 -12.68 8.10
N GLY A 56 -9.13 -12.42 8.93
CA GLY A 56 -8.41 -13.47 9.67
C GLY A 56 -7.51 -14.31 8.78
N LEU A 57 -7.09 -13.78 7.64
CA LEU A 57 -6.12 -14.40 6.74
C LEU A 57 -4.70 -14.02 7.14
N ASP A 58 -3.74 -14.76 6.61
CA ASP A 58 -2.33 -14.44 6.75
C ASP A 58 -1.95 -13.15 5.97
N ASP A 59 -0.70 -12.80 6.00
CA ASP A 59 -0.17 -11.56 5.42
C ASP A 59 0.04 -11.63 3.89
N ILE A 60 0.51 -10.51 3.33
CA ILE A 60 0.83 -10.37 1.91
C ILE A 60 1.88 -11.40 1.47
N GLY A 61 2.87 -11.70 2.32
CA GLY A 61 3.92 -12.67 2.00
C GLY A 61 3.41 -14.11 1.88
N ALA A 62 2.37 -14.46 2.62
CA ALA A 62 1.71 -15.77 2.51
C ALA A 62 0.86 -15.87 1.24
N MET A 63 0.17 -14.79 0.87
CA MET A 63 -0.68 -14.77 -0.33
C MET A 63 0.14 -14.62 -1.62
N PHE A 64 1.21 -13.84 -1.58
CA PHE A 64 2.09 -13.54 -2.72
C PHE A 64 3.55 -13.74 -2.33
N PRO A 65 4.02 -15.00 -2.21
CA PRO A 65 5.37 -15.29 -1.74
C PRO A 65 6.45 -14.63 -2.60
N SER A 66 7.45 -14.05 -1.96
CA SER A 66 8.54 -13.34 -2.65
C SER A 66 9.50 -14.26 -3.38
N ASP A 67 9.48 -15.55 -3.10
CA ASP A 67 10.23 -16.59 -3.79
C ASP A 67 9.49 -17.17 -5.00
N ASP A 68 8.24 -16.76 -5.24
CA ASP A 68 7.45 -17.17 -6.39
C ASP A 68 7.71 -16.23 -7.57
N PRO A 69 8.34 -16.72 -8.66
CA PRO A 69 8.68 -15.88 -9.81
C PRO A 69 7.49 -15.20 -10.48
N GLN A 70 6.27 -15.71 -10.32
CA GLN A 70 5.10 -15.09 -10.93
C GLN A 70 4.80 -13.69 -10.40
N TRP A 71 5.28 -13.37 -9.19
CA TRP A 71 5.04 -12.07 -8.57
C TRP A 71 6.21 -11.10 -8.69
N GLU A 72 7.31 -11.52 -9.30
CA GLU A 72 8.46 -10.65 -9.52
C GLU A 72 8.07 -9.48 -10.43
N GLY A 73 8.32 -8.26 -9.96
CA GLY A 73 7.94 -7.04 -10.69
C GLY A 73 6.44 -6.80 -10.79
N ALA A 74 5.62 -7.56 -10.07
CA ALA A 74 4.17 -7.43 -10.15
C ALA A 74 3.69 -6.05 -9.71
N SER A 75 2.64 -5.56 -10.35
CA SER A 75 1.95 -4.34 -9.92
C SER A 75 1.26 -4.59 -8.57
N SER A 76 1.59 -3.77 -7.58
CA SER A 76 0.95 -3.87 -6.26
C SER A 76 -0.54 -3.54 -6.31
N LEU A 77 -1.01 -2.76 -7.29
CA LEU A 77 -2.45 -2.57 -7.51
C LEU A 77 -3.13 -3.86 -7.94
N ASP A 78 -2.50 -4.68 -8.76
CA ASP A 78 -3.04 -5.98 -9.15
C ASP A 78 -3.08 -6.93 -7.96
N LEU A 79 -2.04 -6.92 -7.12
CA LEU A 79 -2.02 -7.69 -5.88
C LEU A 79 -3.13 -7.22 -4.93
N LEU A 80 -3.34 -5.91 -4.81
CA LEU A 80 -4.41 -5.33 -4.01
C LEU A 80 -5.79 -5.76 -4.50
N ALA A 81 -6.02 -5.73 -5.81
CA ALA A 81 -7.27 -6.18 -6.40
C ALA A 81 -7.54 -7.67 -6.09
N ARG A 82 -6.53 -8.52 -6.22
CA ARG A 82 -6.63 -9.96 -5.91
C ARG A 82 -6.88 -10.21 -4.42
N ALA A 83 -6.22 -9.47 -3.53
CA ALA A 83 -6.46 -9.57 -2.10
C ALA A 83 -7.91 -9.18 -1.76
N TYR A 84 -8.40 -8.09 -2.36
CA TYR A 84 -9.77 -7.66 -2.13
C TYR A 84 -10.81 -8.63 -2.70
N ASP A 85 -10.56 -9.22 -3.87
CA ASP A 85 -11.43 -10.27 -4.40
C ASP A 85 -11.54 -11.44 -3.42
N ARG A 86 -10.43 -11.84 -2.80
CA ARG A 86 -10.43 -12.88 -1.78
C ARG A 86 -11.29 -12.51 -0.57
N ILE A 87 -11.21 -11.25 -0.12
CA ILE A 87 -12.03 -10.75 0.98
C ILE A 87 -13.51 -10.77 0.61
N ARG A 88 -13.85 -10.39 -0.60
CA ARG A 88 -15.24 -10.41 -1.10
C ARG A 88 -15.82 -11.82 -1.18
N GLU A 89 -15.02 -12.80 -1.62
CA GLU A 89 -15.42 -14.21 -1.63
C GLU A 89 -15.78 -14.72 -0.23
N LEU A 90 -15.15 -14.17 0.82
CA LEU A 90 -15.44 -14.49 2.20
C LEU A 90 -16.65 -13.72 2.77
N GLY A 91 -17.29 -12.89 1.95
CA GLY A 91 -18.50 -12.16 2.33
C GLY A 91 -18.27 -10.78 2.92
N PHE A 92 -17.05 -10.24 2.83
CA PHE A 92 -16.71 -8.91 3.33
C PHE A 92 -16.70 -7.87 2.22
N SER A 93 -16.98 -6.64 2.59
CA SER A 93 -16.84 -5.48 1.71
C SER A 93 -16.22 -4.31 2.47
N LEU A 94 -15.41 -3.52 1.76
CA LEU A 94 -14.75 -2.35 2.33
C LEU A 94 -15.77 -1.23 2.56
N VAL A 95 -15.82 -0.73 3.78
CA VAL A 95 -16.58 0.47 4.13
C VAL A 95 -15.73 1.71 3.88
N ASN A 96 -14.55 1.76 4.48
CA ASN A 96 -13.58 2.83 4.26
C ASN A 96 -12.17 2.37 4.64
N ALA A 97 -11.18 3.06 4.11
CA ALA A 97 -9.78 2.90 4.52
C ALA A 97 -9.11 4.27 4.62
N ASP A 98 -8.22 4.41 5.59
CA ASP A 98 -7.39 5.59 5.79
C ASP A 98 -5.93 5.16 5.83
N VAL A 99 -5.16 5.66 4.88
CA VAL A 99 -3.74 5.35 4.73
C VAL A 99 -2.93 6.58 5.09
N VAL A 100 -1.92 6.38 5.93
CA VAL A 100 -0.97 7.44 6.28
C VAL A 100 0.43 6.98 5.88
N LEU A 101 1.04 7.68 4.93
CA LEU A 101 2.46 7.50 4.64
C LEU A 101 3.29 8.32 5.62
N ILE A 102 4.26 7.68 6.25
CA ILE A 102 5.20 8.33 7.17
C ILE A 102 6.55 8.44 6.46
N GLY A 103 6.98 9.64 6.17
CA GLY A 103 8.24 9.89 5.49
C GLY A 103 8.48 11.38 5.24
N GLU A 104 9.74 11.76 5.08
CA GLU A 104 10.11 13.16 4.86
C GLU A 104 10.00 13.57 3.38
N GLN A 105 10.25 12.64 2.48
CA GLN A 105 10.22 12.84 1.03
C GLN A 105 9.69 11.59 0.31
N PRO A 106 9.10 11.75 -0.90
CA PRO A 106 8.72 13.00 -1.53
C PRO A 106 7.46 13.62 -0.91
N ARG A 107 7.15 14.87 -1.27
CA ARG A 107 5.88 15.49 -0.90
C ARG A 107 4.75 14.82 -1.70
N LEU A 108 3.78 14.24 -1.02
CA LEU A 108 2.69 13.51 -1.66
C LEU A 108 1.48 14.38 -2.04
N ALA A 109 1.40 15.59 -1.53
CA ALA A 109 0.25 16.45 -1.76
C ALA A 109 -0.16 16.59 -3.25
N PRO A 110 0.79 16.75 -4.20
CA PRO A 110 0.43 16.83 -5.63
C PRO A 110 -0.15 15.54 -6.21
N TYR A 111 0.13 14.38 -5.59
CA TYR A 111 -0.26 13.06 -6.10
C TYR A 111 -1.45 12.44 -5.37
N ARG A 112 -1.93 13.08 -4.30
CA ARG A 112 -2.92 12.50 -3.40
C ARG A 112 -4.20 12.09 -4.10
N LEU A 113 -4.74 12.95 -4.96
CA LEU A 113 -5.97 12.64 -5.71
C LEU A 113 -5.77 11.50 -6.70
N GLN A 114 -4.61 11.46 -7.37
CA GLN A 114 -4.28 10.37 -8.29
C GLN A 114 -4.15 9.04 -7.55
N MET A 115 -3.52 9.03 -6.37
CA MET A 115 -3.40 7.83 -5.54
C MET A 115 -4.77 7.32 -5.09
N ARG A 116 -5.65 8.22 -4.62
CA ARG A 116 -7.03 7.83 -4.25
C ARG A 116 -7.76 7.21 -5.43
N ALA A 117 -7.70 7.82 -6.60
CA ALA A 117 -8.34 7.31 -7.81
C ALA A 117 -7.78 5.94 -8.23
N ALA A 118 -6.46 5.77 -8.20
CA ALA A 118 -5.81 4.51 -8.55
C ALA A 118 -6.18 3.37 -7.59
N LEU A 119 -6.13 3.63 -6.29
CA LEU A 119 -6.50 2.65 -5.27
C LEU A 119 -7.99 2.30 -5.33
N ALA A 120 -8.85 3.30 -5.48
CA ALA A 120 -10.29 3.09 -5.63
C ALA A 120 -10.62 2.26 -6.88
N GLY A 121 -9.95 2.54 -7.99
CA GLY A 121 -10.09 1.78 -9.23
C GLY A 121 -9.69 0.32 -9.08
N ALA A 122 -8.57 0.04 -8.41
CA ALA A 122 -8.11 -1.31 -8.14
C ALA A 122 -9.08 -2.10 -7.24
N LEU A 123 -9.66 -1.43 -6.24
CA LEU A 123 -10.62 -2.03 -5.32
C LEU A 123 -12.06 -2.06 -5.88
N GLY A 124 -12.36 -1.27 -6.90
CA GLY A 124 -13.73 -1.15 -7.40
C GLY A 124 -14.67 -0.47 -6.40
N VAL A 125 -14.16 0.50 -5.65
CA VAL A 125 -14.91 1.28 -4.64
C VAL A 125 -14.92 2.76 -5.01
N GLU A 126 -15.75 3.53 -4.31
CA GLU A 126 -15.81 4.98 -4.49
C GLU A 126 -14.60 5.67 -3.85
N GLU A 127 -14.12 6.74 -4.46
CA GLU A 127 -12.95 7.49 -3.96
C GLU A 127 -13.17 8.04 -2.55
N GLN A 128 -14.40 8.37 -2.18
CA GLN A 128 -14.76 8.85 -0.84
C GLN A 128 -14.55 7.81 0.26
N GLN A 129 -14.47 6.53 -0.09
CA GLN A 129 -14.18 5.46 0.85
C GLN A 129 -12.70 5.38 1.24
N LEU A 130 -11.85 6.14 0.54
CA LEU A 130 -10.41 6.12 0.75
C LEU A 130 -9.89 7.49 1.16
N ALA A 131 -9.04 7.51 2.18
CA ALA A 131 -8.21 8.66 2.52
C ALA A 131 -6.73 8.29 2.35
N VAL A 132 -5.97 9.18 1.72
CA VAL A 132 -4.52 9.06 1.59
C VAL A 132 -3.89 10.31 2.20
N ARG A 133 -3.15 10.12 3.26
CA ARG A 133 -2.52 11.20 4.02
C ARG A 133 -1.02 10.96 4.14
N ALA A 134 -0.28 11.99 4.46
CA ALA A 134 1.15 11.91 4.68
C ALA A 134 1.52 12.72 5.91
N THR A 135 2.52 12.26 6.63
CA THR A 135 3.14 12.97 7.74
C THR A 135 4.64 12.70 7.78
N THR A 136 5.34 13.46 8.59
CA THR A 136 6.75 13.22 8.93
C THR A 136 6.86 12.83 10.39
N THR A 137 8.05 12.40 10.79
CA THR A 137 8.42 12.23 12.21
C THR A 137 9.35 13.35 12.69
N ASP A 138 9.45 14.45 11.95
CA ASP A 138 10.39 15.55 12.23
C ASP A 138 11.85 15.06 12.37
N GLY A 139 12.23 14.07 11.56
CA GLY A 139 13.56 13.47 11.62
C GLY A 139 13.81 12.58 12.83
N LEU A 140 12.78 12.18 13.56
CA LEU A 140 12.92 11.31 14.73
C LEU A 140 12.74 9.83 14.37
N GLY A 141 13.45 8.97 15.08
CA GLY A 141 13.29 7.52 15.00
C GLY A 141 13.84 6.91 13.72
N PHE A 142 13.36 5.73 13.38
CA PHE A 142 13.84 4.94 12.25
C PHE A 142 13.51 5.55 10.88
N THR A 143 12.50 6.39 10.79
CA THR A 143 12.13 7.05 9.54
C THR A 143 13.21 8.01 9.05
N LEU A 144 14.06 8.53 9.94
CA LEU A 144 15.21 9.34 9.59
C LEU A 144 16.22 8.57 8.73
N SER A 145 16.51 7.33 9.08
CA SER A 145 17.41 6.49 8.28
C SER A 145 16.82 6.07 6.93
N LEU A 146 15.51 5.94 6.83
CA LEU A 146 14.83 5.69 5.56
C LEU A 146 14.85 6.91 4.62
N ILE A 147 14.96 8.09 5.20
CA ILE A 147 14.91 9.38 4.52
C ILE A 147 16.28 9.84 4.02
N HIS A 148 17.31 9.58 4.79
CA HIS A 148 18.68 10.05 4.54
C HIS A 148 19.58 9.04 3.85
N ILE A 149 19.08 7.89 3.54
CA ILE A 149 19.81 6.85 2.80
C ILE A 149 19.90 7.15 1.31
#